data_1030bfce7241d521b8996c1a99b57389
#
_entry.id   1030bfce7241d521b8996c1a99b57389
#
_cell.length_a   1.000
_cell.length_b   1.000
_cell.length_c   1.000
_cell.angle_alpha   90.00
_cell.angle_beta   90.00
_cell.angle_gamma   90.00
#
_symmetry.space_group_name_H-M   'P 1'
#
loop_
_entity.id
_entity.type
_entity.pdbx_description
1 polymer ?
#
loop_
_entity_poly.entity_id
_entity_poly.type
_entity_poly.pdbx_seq_one_letter_code
_entity_poly.pdbx_strand_id
1 'polypeptide(L)'
;GVFDWIRENIEYRFDEKIKSCVQALNDGVGDCEEMSSLFIATCRAAGIPARAVWIPGHTYPEFYLNDANGQGHWFPCQIAGEGHDFGRMPEHKPILQKGDRFRITGARSVQRYVKPTLTAKNATGTPKIEWILRPARTP
;
A
#
# COMPACT_ATOMS: atom_id res chain seq x y z
N GLY A 1 5.57 -6.49 -18.68
CA GLY A 1 4.21 -6.13 -18.17
C GLY A 1 4.22 -4.81 -17.40
N VAL A 2 3.07 -4.38 -16.85
CA VAL A 2 2.97 -3.08 -16.14
C VAL A 2 3.89 -3.00 -14.92
N PHE A 3 4.11 -4.11 -14.24
CA PHE A 3 5.05 -4.22 -13.13
C PHE A 3 6.48 -3.86 -13.57
N ASP A 4 6.96 -4.49 -14.62
CA ASP A 4 8.30 -4.24 -15.16
C ASP A 4 8.42 -2.80 -15.67
N TRP A 5 7.40 -2.37 -16.41
CA TRP A 5 7.38 -1.03 -16.98
C TRP A 5 7.52 0.06 -15.90
N ILE A 6 6.79 -0.06 -14.79
CA ILE A 6 6.88 0.92 -13.69
C ILE A 6 8.29 0.91 -13.09
N ARG A 7 8.87 -0.27 -12.87
CA ARG A 7 10.21 -0.41 -12.31
C ARG A 7 11.32 0.11 -13.22
N GLU A 8 11.12 0.05 -14.52
CA GLU A 8 12.07 0.51 -15.54
C GLU A 8 11.95 2.02 -15.82
N ASN A 9 10.76 2.60 -15.66
CA ASN A 9 10.47 3.98 -16.08
C ASN A 9 10.23 4.95 -14.93
N ILE A 10 10.06 4.48 -13.69
CA ILE A 10 9.93 5.32 -12.50
C ILE A 10 11.16 5.12 -11.63
N GLU A 11 11.99 6.15 -11.54
CA GLU A 11 13.14 6.17 -10.63
C GLU A 11 12.65 6.20 -9.18
N TYR A 12 13.12 5.26 -8.36
CA TYR A 12 12.81 5.28 -6.94
C TYR A 12 13.53 6.43 -6.25
N ARG A 13 12.76 7.33 -5.65
CA ARG A 13 13.29 8.43 -4.84
C ARG A 13 12.33 8.72 -3.70
N PHE A 14 12.82 8.55 -2.48
CA PHE A 14 12.03 8.88 -1.29
C PHE A 14 11.76 10.40 -1.23
N ASP A 15 10.50 10.76 -0.96
CA ASP A 15 10.06 12.13 -0.74
C ASP A 15 9.04 12.13 0.42
N GLU A 16 9.19 13.05 1.38
CA GLU A 16 8.22 13.21 2.45
C GLU A 16 6.87 13.75 1.96
N LYS A 17 6.85 14.38 0.78
CA LYS A 17 5.65 14.92 0.15
C LYS A 17 5.01 13.87 -0.73
N ILE A 18 3.85 13.38 -0.29
CA ILE A 18 3.04 12.45 -1.08
C ILE A 18 2.57 13.12 -2.37
N LYS A 19 2.92 12.54 -3.50
CA LYS A 19 2.47 12.95 -4.83
C LYS A 19 1.31 12.05 -5.28
N SER A 20 0.60 12.49 -6.31
CA SER A 20 -0.32 11.58 -7.01
C SER A 20 0.47 10.61 -7.92
N CYS A 21 -0.09 9.43 -8.20
CA CYS A 21 0.53 8.50 -9.15
C CYS A 21 0.63 9.09 -10.57
N VAL A 22 -0.27 10.00 -10.94
CA VAL A 22 -0.18 10.73 -12.23
C VAL A 22 1.00 11.68 -12.26
N GLN A 23 1.26 12.37 -11.15
CA GLN A 23 2.43 13.24 -11.06
C GLN A 23 3.73 12.42 -11.10
N ALA A 24 3.80 11.31 -10.36
CA ALA A 24 4.96 10.42 -10.42
C ALA A 24 5.19 9.87 -11.83
N LEU A 25 4.12 9.53 -12.55
CA LEU A 25 4.19 9.09 -13.95
C LEU A 25 4.77 10.18 -14.86
N ASN A 26 4.33 11.43 -14.69
CA ASN A 26 4.82 12.55 -15.50
C ASN A 26 6.27 12.93 -15.17
N ASP A 27 6.63 12.87 -13.89
CA ASP A 27 7.96 13.23 -13.41
C ASP A 27 9.00 12.11 -13.62
N GLY A 28 8.53 10.87 -13.84
CA GLY A 28 9.39 9.67 -13.90
C GLY A 28 10.04 9.31 -12.56
N VAL A 29 9.51 9.83 -11.45
CA VAL A 29 10.10 9.68 -10.11
C VAL A 29 9.00 9.44 -9.07
N GLY A 30 9.20 8.48 -8.17
CA GLY A 30 8.28 8.20 -7.07
C GLY A 30 8.90 7.28 -6.02
N ASP A 31 8.29 7.22 -4.86
CA ASP A 31 8.65 6.25 -3.83
C ASP A 31 7.71 5.03 -3.83
N CYS A 32 7.72 4.24 -2.75
CA CYS A 32 6.88 3.06 -2.66
C CYS A 32 5.37 3.38 -2.74
N GLU A 33 4.94 4.56 -2.27
CA GLU A 33 3.53 4.96 -2.31
C GLU A 33 3.07 5.29 -3.73
N GLU A 34 3.85 6.10 -4.47
CA GLU A 34 3.52 6.50 -5.84
C GLU A 34 3.59 5.32 -6.80
N MET A 35 4.67 4.53 -6.73
CA MET A 35 4.84 3.34 -7.59
C MET A 35 3.74 2.31 -7.34
N SER A 36 3.39 2.04 -6.07
CA SER A 36 2.26 1.17 -5.72
C SER A 36 0.94 1.72 -6.22
N SER A 37 0.70 3.02 -6.05
CA SER A 37 -0.53 3.67 -6.50
C SER A 37 -0.68 3.65 -8.01
N LEU A 38 0.42 3.81 -8.76
CA LEU A 38 0.42 3.72 -10.22
C LEU A 38 0.08 2.31 -10.69
N PHE A 39 0.67 1.29 -10.08
CA PHE A 39 0.34 -0.10 -10.35
C PHE A 39 -1.14 -0.41 -10.08
N ILE A 40 -1.65 0.01 -8.90
CA ILE A 40 -3.05 -0.18 -8.50
C ILE A 40 -4.00 0.52 -9.48
N ALA A 41 -3.71 1.75 -9.86
CA ALA A 41 -4.52 2.51 -10.80
C ALA A 41 -4.58 1.84 -12.17
N THR A 42 -3.44 1.34 -12.65
CA THR A 42 -3.36 0.63 -13.93
C THR A 42 -4.11 -0.71 -13.90
N CYS A 43 -3.97 -1.49 -12.83
CA CYS A 43 -4.74 -2.72 -12.64
C CYS A 43 -6.25 -2.43 -12.66
N ARG A 44 -6.70 -1.43 -11.90
CA ARG A 44 -8.11 -1.05 -11.82
C ARG A 44 -8.66 -0.54 -13.17
N ALA A 45 -7.86 0.21 -13.91
CA ALA A 45 -8.23 0.65 -15.27
C ALA A 45 -8.39 -0.53 -16.24
N ALA A 46 -7.65 -1.62 -16.03
CA ALA A 46 -7.78 -2.88 -16.76
C ALA A 46 -8.86 -3.82 -16.20
N GLY A 47 -9.66 -3.39 -15.22
CA GLY A 47 -10.71 -4.22 -14.61
C GLY A 47 -10.20 -5.23 -13.58
N ILE A 48 -8.93 -5.18 -13.19
CA ILE A 48 -8.33 -6.06 -12.19
C ILE A 48 -8.43 -5.39 -10.82
N PRO A 49 -9.11 -6.01 -9.82
CA PRO A 49 -9.12 -5.49 -8.47
C PRO A 49 -7.71 -5.43 -7.89
N ALA A 50 -7.34 -4.30 -7.33
CA ALA A 50 -6.03 -4.10 -6.72
C ALA A 50 -6.16 -3.13 -5.54
N ARG A 51 -5.28 -3.25 -4.55
CA ARG A 51 -5.26 -2.41 -3.34
C ARG A 51 -3.86 -2.27 -2.78
N ALA A 52 -3.64 -1.24 -1.95
CA ALA A 52 -2.43 -1.07 -1.19
C ALA A 52 -2.42 -1.95 0.07
N VAL A 53 -1.26 -2.45 0.44
CA VAL A 53 -0.96 -3.09 1.72
C VAL A 53 0.08 -2.24 2.42
N TRP A 54 -0.22 -1.84 3.66
CA TRP A 54 0.62 -0.98 4.47
C TRP A 54 1.27 -1.79 5.57
N ILE A 55 2.58 -1.71 5.64
CA ILE A 55 3.42 -2.33 6.67
C ILE A 55 4.32 -1.25 7.30
N PRO A 56 4.97 -1.49 8.44
CA PRO A 56 5.87 -0.51 9.03
C PRO A 56 6.95 -0.04 8.06
N GLY A 57 6.93 1.26 7.72
CA GLY A 57 7.91 1.92 6.87
C GLY A 57 7.81 1.61 5.37
N HIS A 58 6.76 0.90 4.92
CA HIS A 58 6.63 0.53 3.51
C HIS A 58 5.17 0.29 3.09
N THR A 59 4.90 0.43 1.79
CA THR A 59 3.65 0.00 1.17
C THR A 59 3.93 -0.73 -0.14
N TYR A 60 3.10 -1.71 -0.45
CA TYR A 60 3.16 -2.48 -1.69
C TYR A 60 1.76 -2.77 -2.22
N PRO A 61 1.58 -3.01 -3.51
CA PRO A 61 0.30 -3.39 -4.08
C PRO A 61 0.05 -4.89 -3.97
N GLU A 62 -1.22 -5.26 -3.86
CA GLU A 62 -1.69 -6.61 -4.19
C GLU A 62 -2.83 -6.52 -5.21
N PHE A 63 -2.91 -7.49 -6.12
CA PHE A 63 -3.95 -7.60 -7.13
C PHE A 63 -4.66 -8.94 -7.03
N TYR A 64 -5.89 -9.00 -7.55
CA TYR A 64 -6.77 -10.15 -7.37
C TYR A 64 -7.03 -10.86 -8.69
N LEU A 65 -6.82 -12.16 -8.71
CA LEU A 65 -7.13 -13.03 -9.85
C LEU A 65 -7.86 -14.28 -9.37
N ASN A 66 -8.71 -14.81 -10.25
CA ASN A 66 -9.32 -16.12 -10.05
C ASN A 66 -8.43 -17.21 -10.64
N ASP A 67 -8.39 -18.35 -9.96
CA ASP A 67 -7.78 -19.56 -10.50
C ASP A 67 -8.70 -20.27 -11.51
N ALA A 68 -8.25 -21.41 -12.05
CA ALA A 68 -9.01 -22.20 -13.02
C ALA A 68 -10.34 -22.75 -12.46
N ASN A 69 -10.49 -22.83 -11.14
CA ASN A 69 -11.71 -23.27 -10.45
C ASN A 69 -12.65 -22.10 -10.10
N GLY A 70 -12.28 -20.86 -10.46
CA GLY A 70 -13.01 -19.65 -10.13
C GLY A 70 -12.77 -19.14 -8.70
N GLN A 71 -11.85 -19.75 -7.95
CA GLN A 71 -11.47 -19.28 -6.64
C GLN A 71 -10.51 -18.08 -6.76
N GLY A 72 -10.81 -17.02 -6.03
CA GLY A 72 -10.05 -15.79 -6.09
C GLY A 72 -8.91 -15.71 -5.08
N HIS A 73 -7.80 -15.14 -5.52
CA HIS A 73 -6.58 -15.00 -4.74
C HIS A 73 -5.98 -13.61 -4.88
N TRP A 74 -5.43 -13.08 -3.78
CA TRP A 74 -4.67 -11.84 -3.76
C TRP A 74 -3.17 -12.14 -3.92
N PHE A 75 -2.55 -11.52 -4.90
CA PHE A 75 -1.14 -11.66 -5.20
C PHE A 75 -0.41 -10.35 -4.89
N PRO A 76 0.50 -10.32 -3.89
CA PRO A 76 1.30 -9.14 -3.61
C PRO A 76 2.44 -9.01 -4.62
N CYS A 77 2.97 -7.79 -4.79
CA CYS A 77 4.20 -7.59 -5.53
C CYS A 77 5.06 -6.46 -4.94
N GLN A 78 6.37 -6.66 -4.95
CA GLN A 78 7.34 -5.67 -4.51
C GLN A 78 7.68 -4.72 -5.66
N ILE A 79 6.81 -3.70 -5.86
CA ILE A 79 6.99 -2.76 -6.98
C ILE A 79 8.16 -1.79 -6.74
N ALA A 80 8.43 -1.44 -5.50
CA ALA A 80 9.52 -0.56 -5.08
C ALA A 80 10.39 -1.28 -4.07
N GLY A 81 11.61 -1.61 -4.45
CA GLY A 81 12.55 -2.35 -3.63
C GLY A 81 13.51 -3.19 -4.47
N GLU A 82 14.45 -3.84 -3.81
CA GLU A 82 15.37 -4.77 -4.45
C GLU A 82 14.65 -6.05 -4.88
N GLY A 83 15.21 -6.75 -5.87
CA GLY A 83 14.66 -7.99 -6.40
C GLY A 83 13.52 -7.78 -7.40
N HIS A 84 13.01 -8.89 -7.94
CA HIS A 84 11.92 -8.92 -8.92
C HIS A 84 10.81 -9.83 -8.40
N ASP A 85 10.12 -9.35 -7.35
CA ASP A 85 9.11 -10.13 -6.63
C ASP A 85 7.71 -9.77 -7.11
N PHE A 86 7.25 -10.46 -8.16
CA PHE A 86 5.90 -10.41 -8.68
C PHE A 86 5.10 -11.62 -8.21
N GLY A 87 3.93 -11.38 -7.63
CA GLY A 87 3.07 -12.43 -7.05
C GLY A 87 3.50 -12.88 -5.64
N ARG A 88 4.53 -12.29 -5.08
CA ARG A 88 5.02 -12.57 -3.72
C ARG A 88 5.57 -11.32 -3.04
N MET A 89 5.65 -11.36 -1.72
CA MET A 89 6.26 -10.32 -0.88
C MET A 89 7.31 -10.97 0.03
N PRO A 90 8.59 -10.63 -0.13
CA PRO A 90 9.66 -11.22 0.69
C PRO A 90 9.70 -10.67 2.12
N GLU A 91 9.11 -9.49 2.37
CA GLU A 91 9.11 -8.88 3.69
C GLU A 91 8.00 -9.44 4.58
N HIS A 92 8.38 -10.07 5.68
CA HIS A 92 7.46 -10.62 6.69
C HIS A 92 7.24 -9.62 7.83
N LYS A 93 6.65 -8.47 7.53
CA LYS A 93 6.27 -7.46 8.51
C LYS A 93 4.77 -7.51 8.81
N PRO A 94 4.33 -7.06 10.00
CA PRO A 94 2.90 -7.01 10.31
C PRO A 94 2.16 -6.07 9.35
N ILE A 95 1.01 -6.53 8.85
CA ILE A 95 0.13 -5.71 8.03
C ILE A 95 -0.64 -4.76 8.94
N LEU A 96 -0.50 -3.47 8.71
CA LEU A 96 -1.19 -2.42 9.44
C LEU A 96 -2.58 -2.15 8.86
N GLN A 97 -2.66 -2.01 7.55
CA GLN A 97 -3.91 -1.73 6.83
C GLN A 97 -3.86 -2.30 5.42
N LYS A 98 -5.05 -2.65 4.88
CA LYS A 98 -5.22 -2.98 3.45
C LYS A 98 -6.25 -2.04 2.83
N GLY A 99 -5.88 -1.39 1.76
CA GLY A 99 -6.70 -0.41 1.05
C GLY A 99 -6.00 0.94 0.89
N ASP A 100 -6.66 1.84 0.18
CA ASP A 100 -6.13 3.16 -0.20
C ASP A 100 -7.22 4.24 -0.27
N ARG A 101 -8.44 3.92 0.19
CA ARG A 101 -9.60 4.82 0.12
C ARG A 101 -10.45 4.72 1.38
N PHE A 102 -9.89 5.14 2.50
CA PHE A 102 -10.56 5.09 3.80
C PHE A 102 -11.43 6.32 4.02
N ARG A 103 -12.70 6.10 4.36
CA ARG A 103 -13.60 7.14 4.84
C ARG A 103 -13.59 7.13 6.36
N ILE A 104 -13.10 8.23 6.94
CA ILE A 104 -13.04 8.40 8.40
C ILE A 104 -14.11 9.39 8.82
N THR A 105 -14.84 9.07 9.87
CA THR A 105 -15.84 9.98 10.45
C THR A 105 -15.18 11.31 10.82
N GLY A 106 -15.74 12.41 10.32
CA GLY A 106 -15.21 13.77 10.56
C GLY A 106 -14.11 14.23 9.61
N ALA A 107 -13.56 13.34 8.75
CA ALA A 107 -12.62 13.75 7.71
C ALA A 107 -13.34 14.33 6.48
N ARG A 108 -12.80 15.43 5.93
CA ARG A 108 -13.37 16.10 4.73
C ARG A 108 -13.09 15.32 3.43
N SER A 109 -12.08 14.49 3.42
CA SER A 109 -11.63 13.74 2.25
C SER A 109 -11.33 12.28 2.58
N VAL A 110 -11.33 11.46 1.54
CA VAL A 110 -10.88 10.07 1.60
C VAL A 110 -9.38 10.05 1.90
N GLN A 111 -8.96 9.20 2.83
CA GLN A 111 -7.57 9.03 3.24
C GLN A 111 -6.95 7.80 2.57
N ARG A 112 -5.71 7.89 2.12
CA ARG A 112 -4.95 6.74 1.59
C ARG A 112 -4.50 5.80 2.70
N TYR A 113 -4.14 6.38 3.84
CA TYR A 113 -3.70 5.66 5.03
C TYR A 113 -4.32 6.32 6.27
N VAL A 114 -4.81 5.52 7.21
CA VAL A 114 -5.34 5.99 8.48
C VAL A 114 -4.22 5.96 9.51
N LYS A 115 -3.63 7.12 9.80
CA LYS A 115 -2.60 7.23 10.83
C LYS A 115 -3.21 6.91 12.20
N PRO A 116 -2.59 6.04 12.99
CA PRO A 116 -3.01 5.85 14.38
C PRO A 116 -2.74 7.16 15.13
N THR A 117 -3.79 7.73 15.72
CA THR A 117 -3.68 8.96 16.51
C THR A 117 -4.24 8.73 17.90
N LEU A 118 -3.51 9.19 18.91
CA LEU A 118 -3.98 9.24 20.28
C LEU A 118 -4.07 10.70 20.70
N THR A 119 -5.29 11.15 21.08
CA THR A 119 -5.49 12.47 21.68
C THR A 119 -5.94 12.30 23.11
N ALA A 120 -5.17 12.80 24.05
CA ALA A 120 -5.54 12.84 25.45
C ALA A 120 -5.79 14.29 25.88
N LYS A 121 -6.87 14.51 26.61
CA LYS A 121 -7.17 15.81 27.25
C LYS A 121 -7.04 15.65 28.76
N ASN A 122 -6.46 16.66 29.43
CA ASN A 122 -6.26 16.68 30.89
C ASN A 122 -5.48 15.46 31.43
N ALA A 123 -4.60 14.86 30.62
CA ALA A 123 -3.74 13.76 31.05
C ALA A 123 -2.43 14.30 31.63
N THR A 124 -1.97 13.66 32.70
CA THR A 124 -0.65 13.90 33.29
C THR A 124 0.26 12.72 32.90
N GLY A 125 1.43 13.02 32.35
CA GLY A 125 2.42 12.00 31.95
C GLY A 125 2.41 11.63 30.47
N THR A 126 3.36 10.78 30.07
CA THR A 126 3.51 10.31 28.68
C THR A 126 2.70 9.03 28.50
N PRO A 127 1.82 8.94 27.48
CA PRO A 127 1.07 7.73 27.22
C PRO A 127 2.01 6.58 26.80
N LYS A 128 1.75 5.38 27.32
CA LYS A 128 2.39 4.15 26.86
C LYS A 128 1.49 3.52 25.81
N ILE A 129 2.07 3.20 24.65
CA ILE A 129 1.40 2.45 23.59
C ILE A 129 1.98 1.06 23.53
N GLU A 130 1.15 0.04 23.69
CA GLU A 130 1.51 -1.35 23.53
C GLU A 130 0.88 -1.87 22.22
N TRP A 131 1.70 -2.44 21.35
CA TRP A 131 1.27 -3.05 20.11
C TRP A 131 1.09 -4.54 20.29
N ILE A 132 -0.15 -5.01 20.26
CA ILE A 132 -0.46 -6.45 20.36
C ILE A 132 -0.69 -6.98 18.94
N LEU A 133 0.29 -7.71 18.43
CA LEU A 133 0.20 -8.36 17.12
C LEU A 133 -0.39 -9.77 17.31
N ARG A 134 -1.43 -10.08 16.55
CA ARG A 134 -2.02 -11.42 16.53
C ARG A 134 -2.00 -11.96 15.10
N PRO A 135 -1.71 -13.24 14.89
CA PRO A 135 -1.87 -13.86 13.57
C PRO A 135 -3.30 -13.64 13.08
N ALA A 136 -3.47 -13.23 11.82
CA ALA A 136 -4.78 -13.23 11.20
C ALA A 136 -5.28 -14.69 11.16
N ARG A 137 -6.50 -14.94 11.64
CA ARG A 137 -7.13 -16.23 11.42
C ARG A 137 -7.38 -16.34 9.93
N THR A 138 -6.77 -17.32 9.29
CA THR A 138 -7.14 -17.70 7.93
C THR A 138 -8.60 -18.18 7.98
N PRO A 139 -9.49 -17.68 7.11
CA PRO A 139 -10.86 -18.16 7.02
C PRO A 139 -10.93 -19.63 6.62
#